data_dbe8543547342f737ee2a9f119e142be
#
_entry.id   dbe8543547342f737ee2a9f119e142be
#
_cell.length_a   1.000
_cell.length_b   1.000
_cell.length_c   1.000
_cell.angle_alpha   90.00
_cell.angle_beta   90.00
_cell.angle_gamma   90.00
#
_symmetry.space_group_name_H-M   'P 1'
#
loop_
_entity.id
_entity.type
_entity.pdbx_description
1 polymer ?
#
loop_
_entity_poly.entity_id
_entity_poly.type
_entity_poly.pdbx_seq_one_letter_code
_entity_poly.pdbx_strand_id
1 'polypeptide(L)'
;MEKILSEETLSCFRQLTAEAQHIVICAHVNPDGDALGSSLAMKKYLSREGKDVQVVVPTSFPDFLRWLPGATEVKVYARHEAEVAAVVKAADLFIVADFNDPSRLMGLQEAVMANPAPKIMIDHHTAPSDFCQIVASRPEMCATADVWCHLLGQMGELEHISHDEAVCIYTAMMCDTGAFTYASNRPAVYECLGKLVAFCIDKDKSYRNVFWTASPARMKLMGYMLYVKMELVPQMHASIMT
;
A
#
# COMPACT_ATOMS: atom_id res chain seq x y z
N MET A 1 3.36 17.98 9.35
CA MET A 1 3.79 16.65 8.85
C MET A 1 4.96 16.16 9.68
N GLU A 2 4.99 14.87 9.99
CA GLU A 2 6.08 14.27 10.78
C GLU A 2 7.31 13.96 9.91
N LYS A 3 8.48 13.94 10.53
CA LYS A 3 9.73 13.62 9.84
C LYS A 3 9.91 12.10 9.75
N ILE A 4 9.95 11.57 8.54
CA ILE A 4 10.07 10.12 8.27
C ILE A 4 11.55 9.70 8.20
N LEU A 5 12.35 10.41 7.44
CA LEU A 5 13.76 10.11 7.20
C LEU A 5 14.67 11.22 7.78
N SER A 6 15.90 10.88 8.14
CA SER A 6 16.93 11.89 8.39
C SER A 6 17.21 12.68 7.11
N GLU A 7 17.81 13.87 7.20
CA GLU A 7 18.17 14.68 6.02
C GLU A 7 19.15 13.93 5.10
N GLU A 8 20.09 13.20 5.67
CA GLU A 8 21.05 12.39 4.94
C GLU A 8 20.33 11.24 4.19
N THR A 9 19.47 10.50 4.87
CA THR A 9 18.71 9.40 4.25
C THR A 9 17.73 9.92 3.20
N LEU A 10 17.10 11.08 3.43
CA LEU A 10 16.22 11.72 2.47
C LEU A 10 16.99 12.17 1.22
N SER A 11 18.21 12.68 1.38
CA SER A 11 19.09 13.01 0.24
C SER A 11 19.42 11.77 -0.58
N CYS A 12 19.75 10.64 0.09
CA CYS A 12 19.99 9.35 -0.57
C CYS A 12 18.74 8.83 -1.29
N PHE A 13 17.56 8.93 -0.65
CA PHE A 13 16.28 8.60 -1.27
C PHE A 13 16.05 9.37 -2.57
N ARG A 14 16.24 10.70 -2.54
CA ARG A 14 16.09 11.56 -3.72
C ARG A 14 17.09 11.20 -4.81
N GLN A 15 18.33 10.91 -4.45
CA GLN A 15 19.36 10.52 -5.41
C GLN A 15 18.99 9.19 -6.09
N LEU A 16 18.68 8.13 -5.33
CA LEU A 16 18.32 6.83 -5.87
C LEU A 16 17.08 6.92 -6.78
N THR A 17 16.07 7.65 -6.36
CA THR A 17 14.86 7.84 -7.17
C THR A 17 15.11 8.69 -8.40
N ALA A 18 16.00 9.67 -8.38
CA ALA A 18 16.35 10.50 -9.54
C ALA A 18 17.16 9.70 -10.59
N GLU A 19 18.12 8.88 -10.16
CA GLU A 19 19.00 8.12 -11.04
C GLU A 19 18.28 6.93 -11.71
N ALA A 20 17.33 6.30 -11.03
CA ALA A 20 16.60 5.14 -11.54
C ALA A 20 15.73 5.48 -12.76
N GLN A 21 15.68 4.53 -13.73
CA GLN A 21 14.84 4.60 -14.93
C GLN A 21 13.76 3.51 -14.94
N HIS A 22 14.05 2.33 -14.37
CA HIS A 22 13.15 1.18 -14.30
C HIS A 22 12.86 0.83 -12.84
N ILE A 23 11.81 1.42 -12.27
CA ILE A 23 11.45 1.25 -10.88
C ILE A 23 10.37 0.18 -10.73
N VAL A 24 10.61 -0.80 -9.87
CA VAL A 24 9.61 -1.79 -9.50
C VAL A 24 9.13 -1.56 -8.08
N ILE A 25 7.83 -1.33 -7.92
CA ILE A 25 7.16 -1.25 -6.63
C ILE A 25 6.57 -2.62 -6.33
N CYS A 26 7.07 -3.28 -5.29
CA CYS A 26 6.57 -4.58 -4.83
C CYS A 26 5.68 -4.39 -3.62
N ALA A 27 4.51 -5.03 -3.62
CA ALA A 27 3.68 -5.16 -2.42
C ALA A 27 3.51 -6.65 -2.02
N HIS A 28 2.92 -6.90 -0.86
CA HIS A 28 2.83 -8.23 -0.28
C HIS A 28 1.82 -9.16 -0.97
N VAL A 29 1.90 -10.47 -0.66
CA VAL A 29 0.93 -11.49 -1.04
C VAL A 29 -0.47 -11.17 -0.49
N ASN A 30 -1.52 -11.45 -1.28
CA ASN A 30 -2.90 -11.07 -0.97
C ASN A 30 -3.04 -9.57 -0.65
N PRO A 31 -2.61 -8.70 -1.59
CA PRO A 31 -2.55 -7.27 -1.32
C PRO A 31 -3.94 -6.71 -0.99
N ASP A 32 -3.99 -5.93 0.06
CA ASP A 32 -5.18 -5.23 0.53
C ASP A 32 -5.27 -3.79 0.00
N GLY A 33 -6.08 -2.95 0.64
CA GLY A 33 -6.27 -1.58 0.21
C GLY A 33 -5.07 -0.68 0.47
N ASP A 34 -4.29 -0.95 1.54
CA ASP A 34 -3.09 -0.17 1.83
C ASP A 34 -1.94 -0.56 0.90
N ALA A 35 -1.67 -1.86 0.75
CA ALA A 35 -0.67 -2.37 -0.18
C ALA A 35 -0.87 -1.84 -1.60
N LEU A 36 -2.11 -1.88 -2.10
CA LEU A 36 -2.42 -1.45 -3.46
C LEU A 36 -2.44 0.07 -3.58
N GLY A 37 -3.11 0.78 -2.67
CA GLY A 37 -3.27 2.23 -2.74
C GLY A 37 -1.95 2.98 -2.55
N SER A 38 -1.13 2.59 -1.56
CA SER A 38 0.21 3.18 -1.37
C SER A 38 1.10 2.96 -2.59
N SER A 39 1.13 1.73 -3.13
CA SER A 39 1.91 1.40 -4.35
C SER A 39 1.48 2.22 -5.56
N LEU A 40 0.18 2.39 -5.79
CA LEU A 40 -0.35 3.16 -6.92
C LEU A 40 -0.07 4.66 -6.77
N ALA A 41 -0.14 5.21 -5.55
CA ALA A 41 0.24 6.60 -5.29
C ALA A 41 1.73 6.82 -5.56
N MET A 42 2.60 5.93 -5.06
CA MET A 42 4.04 5.98 -5.31
C MET A 42 4.37 5.85 -6.81
N LYS A 43 3.69 4.92 -7.53
CA LYS A 43 3.85 4.79 -8.98
C LYS A 43 3.57 6.10 -9.68
N LYS A 44 2.42 6.74 -9.39
CA LYS A 44 2.04 8.01 -10.03
C LYS A 44 3.06 9.12 -9.76
N TYR A 45 3.53 9.23 -8.52
CA TYR A 45 4.55 10.20 -8.14
C TYR A 45 5.86 9.96 -8.89
N LEU A 46 6.39 8.75 -8.83
CA LEU A 46 7.70 8.41 -9.43
C LEU A 46 7.69 8.42 -10.97
N SER A 47 6.51 8.25 -11.60
CA SER A 47 6.38 8.31 -13.07
C SER A 47 6.36 9.72 -13.65
N ARG A 48 6.30 10.78 -12.82
CA ARG A 48 6.17 12.18 -13.28
C ARG A 48 7.31 12.63 -14.21
N GLU A 49 8.51 12.09 -14.04
CA GLU A 49 9.68 12.43 -14.84
C GLU A 49 9.90 11.49 -16.04
N GLY A 50 8.86 10.77 -16.46
CA GLY A 50 8.92 9.86 -17.61
C GLY A 50 9.60 8.52 -17.34
N LYS A 51 9.79 8.15 -16.08
CA LYS A 51 10.37 6.87 -15.66
C LYS A 51 9.39 5.72 -15.90
N ASP A 52 9.93 4.54 -16.22
CA ASP A 52 9.14 3.30 -16.26
C ASP A 52 8.96 2.75 -14.84
N VAL A 53 7.75 2.95 -14.28
CA VAL A 53 7.42 2.50 -12.93
C VAL A 53 6.34 1.42 -12.99
N GLN A 54 6.66 0.22 -12.52
CA GLN A 54 5.76 -0.92 -12.53
C GLN A 54 5.39 -1.34 -11.10
N VAL A 55 4.08 -1.53 -10.84
CA VAL A 55 3.60 -2.16 -9.59
C VAL A 55 3.45 -3.65 -9.83
N VAL A 56 4.08 -4.44 -8.97
CA VAL A 56 4.10 -5.89 -9.04
C VAL A 56 3.62 -6.48 -7.72
N VAL A 57 2.69 -7.45 -7.81
CA VAL A 57 2.16 -8.15 -6.64
C VAL A 57 2.23 -9.67 -6.85
N PRO A 58 2.48 -10.47 -5.80
CA PRO A 58 2.56 -11.93 -5.92
C PRO A 58 1.25 -12.58 -6.37
N THR A 59 0.12 -12.16 -5.81
CA THR A 59 -1.21 -12.71 -6.05
C THR A 59 -2.22 -11.62 -6.42
N SER A 60 -3.39 -12.05 -6.90
CA SER A 60 -4.48 -11.12 -7.23
C SER A 60 -4.97 -10.38 -5.98
N PHE A 61 -5.36 -9.14 -6.17
CA PHE A 61 -6.02 -8.31 -5.18
C PHE A 61 -7.56 -8.37 -5.32
N PRO A 62 -8.33 -7.99 -4.27
CA PRO A 62 -9.79 -8.00 -4.29
C PRO A 62 -10.40 -7.11 -5.39
N ASP A 63 -11.51 -7.58 -5.98
CA ASP A 63 -12.19 -6.86 -7.06
C ASP A 63 -12.71 -5.48 -6.66
N PHE A 64 -13.02 -5.28 -5.39
CA PHE A 64 -13.48 -3.98 -4.86
C PHE A 64 -12.39 -2.90 -4.85
N LEU A 65 -11.13 -3.22 -5.19
CA LEU A 65 -10.03 -2.28 -5.35
C LEU A 65 -9.76 -1.92 -6.83
N ARG A 66 -10.39 -2.60 -7.79
CA ARG A 66 -10.13 -2.40 -9.23
C ARG A 66 -10.48 -1.00 -9.76
N TRP A 67 -11.29 -0.25 -9.02
CA TRP A 67 -11.66 1.11 -9.38
C TRP A 67 -10.57 2.15 -9.05
N LEU A 68 -9.57 1.78 -8.25
CA LEU A 68 -8.46 2.68 -7.95
C LEU A 68 -7.72 3.08 -9.23
N PRO A 69 -7.35 4.37 -9.36
CA PRO A 69 -6.62 4.85 -10.52
C PRO A 69 -5.30 4.10 -10.73
N GLY A 70 -5.16 3.42 -11.86
CA GLY A 70 -3.99 2.61 -12.21
C GLY A 70 -4.05 1.14 -11.77
N ALA A 71 -5.10 0.69 -11.06
CA ALA A 71 -5.21 -0.70 -10.58
C ALA A 71 -5.19 -1.75 -11.71
N THR A 72 -5.67 -1.40 -12.90
CA THR A 72 -5.67 -2.29 -14.08
C THR A 72 -4.29 -2.53 -14.68
N GLU A 73 -3.30 -1.70 -14.32
CA GLU A 73 -1.92 -1.79 -14.80
C GLU A 73 -1.03 -2.62 -13.86
N VAL A 74 -1.55 -3.01 -12.69
CA VAL A 74 -0.81 -3.81 -11.72
C VAL A 74 -0.52 -5.20 -12.26
N LYS A 75 0.74 -5.58 -12.23
CA LYS A 75 1.21 -6.87 -12.72
C LYS A 75 1.13 -7.92 -11.61
N VAL A 76 0.36 -8.97 -11.87
CA VAL A 76 0.15 -10.08 -10.92
C VAL A 76 1.04 -11.24 -11.32
N TYR A 77 2.04 -11.58 -10.50
CA TYR A 77 3.01 -12.63 -10.77
C TYR A 77 2.35 -13.99 -11.02
N ALA A 78 1.43 -14.42 -10.17
CA ALA A 78 0.73 -15.70 -10.33
C ALA A 78 -0.06 -15.84 -11.66
N ARG A 79 -0.28 -14.75 -12.40
CA ARG A 79 -0.98 -14.76 -13.70
C ARG A 79 -0.03 -14.60 -14.89
N HIS A 80 1.08 -13.90 -14.70
CA HIS A 80 1.99 -13.46 -15.77
C HIS A 80 3.45 -13.62 -15.35
N GLU A 81 3.83 -14.80 -14.88
CA GLU A 81 5.13 -15.09 -14.28
C GLU A 81 6.31 -14.63 -15.15
N ALA A 82 6.34 -15.03 -16.43
CA ALA A 82 7.45 -14.70 -17.33
C ALA A 82 7.57 -13.19 -17.60
N GLU A 83 6.43 -12.49 -17.75
CA GLU A 83 6.40 -11.04 -17.94
C GLU A 83 6.91 -10.33 -16.70
N VAL A 84 6.43 -10.71 -15.53
CA VAL A 84 6.82 -10.10 -14.25
C VAL A 84 8.30 -10.38 -13.95
N ALA A 85 8.78 -11.59 -14.21
CA ALA A 85 10.19 -11.92 -14.07
C ALA A 85 11.10 -11.04 -14.95
N ALA A 86 10.68 -10.75 -16.19
CA ALA A 86 11.39 -9.82 -17.07
C ALA A 86 11.43 -8.40 -16.52
N VAL A 87 10.31 -7.90 -15.98
CA VAL A 87 10.21 -6.58 -15.33
C VAL A 87 11.12 -6.51 -14.11
N VAL A 88 11.06 -7.51 -13.22
CA VAL A 88 11.92 -7.58 -12.03
C VAL A 88 13.40 -7.63 -12.39
N LYS A 89 13.75 -8.38 -13.46
CA LYS A 89 15.13 -8.47 -13.93
C LYS A 89 15.68 -7.14 -14.47
N ALA A 90 14.83 -6.34 -15.12
CA ALA A 90 15.21 -5.05 -15.70
C ALA A 90 15.26 -3.90 -14.67
N ALA A 91 14.76 -4.11 -13.47
CA ALA A 91 14.68 -3.07 -12.44
C ALA A 91 16.06 -2.58 -12.00
N ASP A 92 16.21 -1.27 -11.89
CA ASP A 92 17.37 -0.58 -11.34
C ASP A 92 17.09 0.06 -9.96
N LEU A 93 15.82 0.03 -9.51
CA LEU A 93 15.41 0.38 -8.15
C LEU A 93 14.15 -0.41 -7.75
N PHE A 94 14.11 -0.88 -6.50
CA PHE A 94 12.91 -1.46 -5.90
C PHE A 94 12.37 -0.55 -4.79
N ILE A 95 11.05 -0.36 -4.79
CA ILE A 95 10.31 0.14 -3.64
C ILE A 95 9.56 -1.04 -3.02
N VAL A 96 9.84 -1.31 -1.78
CA VAL A 96 9.16 -2.32 -0.94
C VAL A 96 8.04 -1.61 -0.21
N ALA A 97 6.80 -1.87 -0.61
CA ALA A 97 5.63 -1.17 -0.11
C ALA A 97 4.76 -2.11 0.72
N ASP A 98 4.51 -1.72 1.97
CA ASP A 98 3.58 -2.38 2.87
C ASP A 98 3.95 -3.83 3.24
N PHE A 99 5.24 -4.08 3.43
CA PHE A 99 5.73 -5.31 4.06
C PHE A 99 7.15 -5.14 4.61
N ASN A 100 7.42 -5.89 5.67
CA ASN A 100 8.64 -5.82 6.47
C ASN A 100 9.61 -6.98 6.24
N ASP A 101 9.20 -8.05 5.53
CA ASP A 101 10.01 -9.26 5.34
C ASP A 101 9.85 -9.81 3.92
N PRO A 102 10.97 -10.23 3.24
CA PRO A 102 10.94 -10.73 1.86
C PRO A 102 10.05 -11.95 1.64
N SER A 103 9.76 -12.76 2.66
CA SER A 103 8.87 -13.93 2.55
C SER A 103 7.45 -13.54 2.12
N ARG A 104 7.05 -12.29 2.36
CA ARG A 104 5.76 -11.74 1.89
C ARG A 104 5.66 -11.63 0.37
N LEU A 105 6.76 -11.76 -0.34
CA LEU A 105 6.80 -11.78 -1.81
C LEU A 105 6.50 -13.18 -2.41
N MET A 106 6.48 -14.24 -1.60
CA MET A 106 6.23 -15.61 -2.08
C MET A 106 7.12 -15.98 -3.27
N GLY A 107 6.55 -16.43 -4.39
CA GLY A 107 7.30 -16.82 -5.61
C GLY A 107 8.14 -15.71 -6.25
N LEU A 108 7.89 -14.43 -5.94
CA LEU A 108 8.72 -13.30 -6.39
C LEU A 108 9.98 -13.10 -5.56
N GLN A 109 10.07 -13.68 -4.35
CA GLN A 109 11.13 -13.42 -3.39
C GLN A 109 12.51 -13.65 -4.00
N GLU A 110 12.74 -14.82 -4.60
CA GLU A 110 14.05 -15.18 -5.16
C GLU A 110 14.48 -14.18 -6.24
N ALA A 111 13.61 -13.85 -7.18
CA ALA A 111 13.92 -12.93 -8.27
C ALA A 111 14.23 -11.51 -7.79
N VAL A 112 13.48 -10.99 -6.82
CA VAL A 112 13.68 -9.66 -6.25
C VAL A 112 14.96 -9.61 -5.42
N MET A 113 15.24 -10.65 -4.63
CA MET A 113 16.42 -10.70 -3.78
C MET A 113 17.71 -10.96 -4.58
N ALA A 114 17.65 -11.70 -5.69
CA ALA A 114 18.79 -11.93 -6.57
C ALA A 114 19.17 -10.70 -7.41
N ASN A 115 18.26 -9.75 -7.62
CA ASN A 115 18.58 -8.51 -8.34
C ASN A 115 19.39 -7.58 -7.43
N PRO A 116 20.61 -7.13 -7.86
CA PRO A 116 21.50 -6.28 -7.05
C PRO A 116 21.04 -4.83 -6.90
N ALA A 117 20.01 -4.39 -7.61
CA ALA A 117 19.48 -3.02 -7.54
C ALA A 117 19.12 -2.63 -6.10
N PRO A 118 19.29 -1.37 -5.71
CA PRO A 118 18.95 -0.88 -4.39
C PRO A 118 17.46 -1.09 -4.09
N LYS A 119 17.16 -1.25 -2.79
CA LYS A 119 15.81 -1.46 -2.29
C LYS A 119 15.50 -0.43 -1.22
N ILE A 120 14.34 0.21 -1.33
CA ILE A 120 13.81 1.19 -0.38
C ILE A 120 12.52 0.64 0.21
N MET A 121 12.45 0.49 1.52
CA MET A 121 11.24 0.08 2.23
C MET A 121 10.45 1.31 2.65
N ILE A 122 9.14 1.30 2.38
CA ILE A 122 8.14 2.23 2.91
C ILE A 122 7.04 1.38 3.51
N ASP A 123 6.95 1.38 4.84
CA ASP A 123 6.18 0.36 5.58
C ASP A 123 5.76 0.87 6.96
N HIS A 124 4.73 0.24 7.53
CA HIS A 124 4.29 0.50 8.90
C HIS A 124 4.26 -0.77 9.79
N HIS A 125 4.69 -1.90 9.28
CA HIS A 125 4.78 -3.13 10.08
C HIS A 125 5.95 -3.09 11.07
N THR A 126 5.80 -3.84 12.17
CA THR A 126 6.84 -3.98 13.21
C THR A 126 7.98 -4.89 12.76
N ALA A 127 9.17 -4.72 13.33
CA ALA A 127 10.33 -5.59 13.15
C ALA A 127 10.74 -5.80 11.66
N PRO A 128 11.13 -4.73 10.95
CA PRO A 128 11.58 -4.86 9.56
C PRO A 128 12.88 -5.68 9.48
N SER A 129 12.94 -6.57 8.46
CA SER A 129 14.15 -7.33 8.13
C SER A 129 15.18 -6.44 7.45
N ASP A 130 16.46 -6.77 7.60
CA ASP A 130 17.62 -6.02 7.07
C ASP A 130 17.93 -6.46 5.63
N PHE A 131 17.16 -5.96 4.63
CA PHE A 131 17.38 -6.24 3.21
C PHE A 131 17.25 -5.00 2.31
N CYS A 132 16.95 -3.85 2.89
CA CYS A 132 16.78 -2.59 2.18
C CYS A 132 17.85 -1.58 2.56
N GLN A 133 18.37 -0.82 1.60
CA GLN A 133 19.34 0.25 1.84
C GLN A 133 18.73 1.45 2.57
N ILE A 134 17.46 1.73 2.32
CA ILE A 134 16.69 2.75 3.02
C ILE A 134 15.46 2.09 3.64
N VAL A 135 15.21 2.37 4.91
CA VAL A 135 14.07 1.86 5.65
C VAL A 135 13.27 3.02 6.22
N ALA A 136 12.11 3.29 5.62
CA ALA A 136 11.09 4.22 6.08
C ALA A 136 9.96 3.41 6.76
N SER A 137 10.27 2.69 7.84
CA SER A 137 9.28 1.92 8.61
C SER A 137 8.83 2.72 9.83
N ARG A 138 7.51 2.83 10.04
CA ARG A 138 6.87 3.60 11.10
C ARG A 138 5.66 2.86 11.67
N PRO A 139 5.89 1.91 12.61
CA PRO A 139 4.80 1.11 13.19
C PRO A 139 3.75 1.91 13.96
N GLU A 140 4.06 3.13 14.35
CA GLU A 140 3.11 4.05 14.98
C GLU A 140 2.14 4.73 13.99
N MET A 141 2.39 4.63 12.70
CA MET A 141 1.51 5.19 11.66
C MET A 141 0.40 4.21 11.32
N CYS A 142 -0.73 4.75 10.89
CA CYS A 142 -1.94 3.96 10.69
C CYS A 142 -1.95 3.12 9.41
N ALA A 143 -1.03 3.37 8.49
CA ALA A 143 -0.94 2.74 7.19
C ALA A 143 0.41 3.05 6.53
N THR A 144 0.84 2.26 5.58
CA THR A 144 1.99 2.58 4.70
C THR A 144 1.73 3.85 3.89
N ALA A 145 0.47 4.07 3.47
CA ALA A 145 0.07 5.30 2.80
C ALA A 145 0.18 6.54 3.71
N ASP A 146 0.03 6.41 5.04
CA ASP A 146 0.28 7.48 6.01
C ASP A 146 1.77 7.83 6.05
N VAL A 147 2.64 6.81 6.08
CA VAL A 147 4.11 7.00 5.96
C VAL A 147 4.47 7.74 4.68
N TRP A 148 3.89 7.32 3.55
CA TRP A 148 4.12 7.98 2.25
C TRP A 148 3.62 9.42 2.22
N CYS A 149 2.42 9.70 2.77
CA CYS A 149 1.86 11.06 2.87
C CYS A 149 2.79 11.98 3.66
N HIS A 150 3.32 11.51 4.79
CA HIS A 150 4.28 12.25 5.59
C HIS A 150 5.61 12.46 4.89
N LEU A 151 6.11 11.46 4.16
CA LEU A 151 7.33 11.56 3.36
C LEU A 151 7.18 12.58 2.23
N LEU A 152 6.05 12.59 1.52
CA LEU A 152 5.71 13.63 0.55
C LEU A 152 5.70 15.03 1.19
N GLY A 153 5.13 15.17 2.39
CA GLY A 153 5.15 16.41 3.14
C GLY A 153 6.56 16.84 3.54
N GLN A 154 7.41 15.90 3.97
CA GLN A 154 8.83 16.18 4.29
C GLN A 154 9.62 16.60 3.04
N MET A 155 9.28 16.07 1.87
CA MET A 155 9.88 16.47 0.60
C MET A 155 9.39 17.81 0.05
N GLY A 156 8.28 18.35 0.58
CA GLY A 156 7.60 19.54 0.05
C GLY A 156 6.71 19.22 -1.16
N GLU A 157 6.40 17.95 -1.41
CA GLU A 157 5.69 17.48 -2.60
C GLU A 157 4.19 17.23 -2.36
N LEU A 158 3.74 17.17 -1.11
CA LEU A 158 2.36 16.81 -0.79
C LEU A 158 1.31 17.76 -1.40
N GLU A 159 1.64 19.04 -1.58
CA GLU A 159 0.73 20.02 -2.18
C GLU A 159 0.72 19.97 -3.71
N HIS A 160 1.59 19.15 -4.30
CA HIS A 160 1.75 18.99 -5.75
C HIS A 160 1.28 17.62 -6.27
N ILE A 161 0.69 16.78 -5.41
CA ILE A 161 0.13 15.50 -5.83
C ILE A 161 -1.10 15.69 -6.73
N SER A 162 -1.38 14.71 -7.56
CA SER A 162 -2.60 14.70 -8.38
C SER A 162 -3.81 14.25 -7.56
N HIS A 163 -5.02 14.54 -8.08
CA HIS A 163 -6.27 13.99 -7.56
C HIS A 163 -6.21 12.45 -7.39
N ASP A 164 -5.69 11.76 -8.38
CA ASP A 164 -5.59 10.30 -8.38
C ASP A 164 -4.65 9.77 -7.28
N GLU A 165 -3.51 10.45 -7.03
CA GLU A 165 -2.62 10.12 -5.93
C GLU A 165 -3.33 10.30 -4.58
N ALA A 166 -4.04 11.41 -4.43
CA ALA A 166 -4.81 11.68 -3.21
C ALA A 166 -5.91 10.64 -2.97
N VAL A 167 -6.63 10.20 -4.03
CA VAL A 167 -7.61 9.10 -3.96
C VAL A 167 -6.96 7.79 -3.51
N CYS A 168 -5.78 7.45 -4.05
CA CYS A 168 -5.07 6.23 -3.70
C CYS A 168 -4.60 6.26 -2.23
N ILE A 169 -3.95 7.35 -1.78
CA ILE A 169 -3.49 7.51 -0.40
C ILE A 169 -4.67 7.47 0.58
N TYR A 170 -5.73 8.25 0.31
CA TYR A 170 -6.92 8.28 1.16
C TYR A 170 -7.57 6.90 1.30
N THR A 171 -7.75 6.19 0.19
CA THR A 171 -8.39 4.87 0.19
C THR A 171 -7.54 3.84 0.94
N ALA A 172 -6.23 3.88 0.80
CA ALA A 172 -5.28 3.06 1.53
C ALA A 172 -5.43 3.25 3.05
N MET A 173 -5.30 4.48 3.53
CA MET A 173 -5.46 4.81 4.95
C MET A 173 -6.85 4.42 5.48
N MET A 174 -7.91 4.62 4.68
CA MET A 174 -9.29 4.25 5.01
C MET A 174 -9.45 2.74 5.16
N CYS A 175 -8.82 1.95 4.30
CA CYS A 175 -8.88 0.48 4.35
C CYS A 175 -8.24 -0.05 5.64
N ASP A 176 -7.04 0.40 5.93
CA ASP A 176 -6.21 -0.11 7.04
C ASP A 176 -6.72 0.32 8.42
N THR A 177 -7.50 1.39 8.48
CA THR A 177 -8.11 1.91 9.70
C THR A 177 -9.58 1.53 9.88
N GLY A 178 -10.13 0.68 9.01
CA GLY A 178 -11.55 0.36 9.00
C GLY A 178 -12.42 1.61 8.94
N ALA A 179 -12.19 2.47 7.95
CA ALA A 179 -12.84 3.78 7.82
C ALA A 179 -12.58 4.70 9.03
N PHE A 180 -11.35 4.71 9.53
CA PHE A 180 -10.90 5.55 10.67
C PHE A 180 -11.58 5.22 11.99
N THR A 181 -12.03 3.97 12.17
CA THR A 181 -12.66 3.49 13.41
C THR A 181 -11.66 2.92 14.40
N TYR A 182 -10.46 2.54 13.95
CA TYR A 182 -9.32 2.10 14.78
C TYR A 182 -7.99 2.58 14.21
N ALA A 183 -6.90 2.43 14.98
CA ALA A 183 -5.53 2.84 14.66
C ALA A 183 -5.37 4.29 14.15
N SER A 184 -6.37 5.17 14.33
CA SER A 184 -6.42 6.53 13.78
C SER A 184 -6.52 7.64 14.83
N ASN A 185 -6.08 7.38 16.07
CA ASN A 185 -6.21 8.36 17.17
C ASN A 185 -5.12 9.46 17.15
N ARG A 186 -4.15 9.41 16.24
CA ARG A 186 -3.08 10.41 16.14
C ARG A 186 -3.58 11.64 15.38
N PRO A 187 -3.40 12.88 15.90
CA PRO A 187 -3.79 14.11 15.18
C PRO A 187 -3.19 14.22 13.78
N ALA A 188 -1.96 13.74 13.59
CA ALA A 188 -1.24 13.76 12.31
C ALA A 188 -1.99 13.02 11.19
N VAL A 189 -2.75 11.96 11.51
CA VAL A 189 -3.62 11.26 10.55
C VAL A 189 -4.66 12.22 9.97
N TYR A 190 -5.32 13.01 10.81
CA TYR A 190 -6.35 13.98 10.40
C TYR A 190 -5.77 15.20 9.68
N GLU A 191 -4.54 15.60 10.00
CA GLU A 191 -3.82 16.62 9.22
C GLU A 191 -3.56 16.13 7.79
N CYS A 192 -3.10 14.88 7.63
CA CYS A 192 -2.92 14.27 6.32
C CYS A 192 -4.26 14.18 5.58
N LEU A 193 -5.31 13.65 6.21
CA LEU A 193 -6.65 13.54 5.61
C LEU A 193 -7.20 14.89 5.17
N GLY A 194 -7.03 15.94 5.99
CA GLY A 194 -7.44 17.30 5.64
C GLY A 194 -6.78 17.82 4.37
N LYS A 195 -5.47 17.56 4.21
CA LYS A 195 -4.73 17.91 2.98
C LYS A 195 -5.21 17.08 1.78
N LEU A 196 -5.43 15.78 1.94
CA LEU A 196 -5.90 14.91 0.85
C LEU A 196 -7.29 15.31 0.36
N VAL A 197 -8.22 15.66 1.25
CA VAL A 197 -9.58 16.11 0.89
C VAL A 197 -9.54 17.41 0.07
N ALA A 198 -8.54 18.28 0.27
CA ALA A 198 -8.37 19.49 -0.53
C ALA A 198 -8.16 19.22 -2.04
N PHE A 199 -7.76 18.00 -2.43
CA PHE A 199 -7.69 17.55 -3.83
C PHE A 199 -9.05 17.12 -4.41
N CYS A 200 -10.16 17.51 -3.80
CA CYS A 200 -11.53 17.23 -4.25
C CYS A 200 -11.85 15.73 -4.37
N ILE A 201 -11.28 14.89 -3.52
CA ILE A 201 -11.59 13.46 -3.51
C ILE A 201 -13.06 13.24 -3.09
N ASP A 202 -13.75 12.30 -3.74
CA ASP A 202 -15.05 11.81 -3.30
C ASP A 202 -14.88 10.68 -2.25
N LYS A 203 -14.72 11.09 -0.99
CA LYS A 203 -14.56 10.15 0.14
C LYS A 203 -15.74 9.20 0.30
N ASP A 204 -16.94 9.63 -0.04
CA ASP A 204 -18.15 8.82 0.09
C ASP A 204 -18.19 7.73 -1.01
N LYS A 205 -17.70 8.04 -2.20
CA LYS A 205 -17.49 7.07 -3.28
C LYS A 205 -16.42 6.05 -2.88
N SER A 206 -15.30 6.50 -2.31
CA SER A 206 -14.24 5.61 -1.81
C SER A 206 -14.79 4.66 -0.76
N TYR A 207 -15.54 5.17 0.22
CA TYR A 207 -16.18 4.36 1.24
C TYR A 207 -17.17 3.33 0.67
N ARG A 208 -18.07 3.76 -0.22
CA ARG A 208 -19.03 2.85 -0.87
C ARG A 208 -18.34 1.74 -1.64
N ASN A 209 -17.31 2.08 -2.43
CA ASN A 209 -16.58 1.13 -3.26
C ASN A 209 -15.83 0.07 -2.43
N VAL A 210 -15.33 0.42 -1.26
CA VAL A 210 -14.59 -0.52 -0.41
C VAL A 210 -15.52 -1.32 0.49
N PHE A 211 -16.46 -0.67 1.20
CA PHE A 211 -17.22 -1.31 2.27
C PHE A 211 -18.63 -1.77 1.86
N TRP A 212 -19.23 -1.19 0.79
CA TRP A 212 -20.60 -1.48 0.41
C TRP A 212 -20.74 -2.25 -0.91
N THR A 213 -19.68 -2.78 -1.46
CA THR A 213 -19.66 -3.56 -2.72
C THR A 213 -19.71 -5.08 -2.48
N ALA A 214 -20.26 -5.52 -1.35
CA ALA A 214 -20.36 -6.95 -1.09
C ALA A 214 -21.31 -7.63 -2.10
N SER A 215 -20.83 -8.70 -2.74
CA SER A 215 -21.67 -9.50 -3.62
C SER A 215 -22.86 -10.13 -2.87
N PRO A 216 -24.00 -10.41 -3.55
CA PRO A 216 -25.12 -11.13 -2.93
C PRO A 216 -24.71 -12.47 -2.30
N ALA A 217 -23.74 -13.19 -2.89
CA ALA A 217 -23.20 -14.42 -2.34
C ALA A 217 -22.47 -14.18 -1.01
N ARG A 218 -21.63 -13.13 -0.93
CA ARG A 218 -20.94 -12.74 0.32
C ARG A 218 -21.94 -12.36 1.40
N MET A 219 -22.97 -11.58 1.07
CA MET A 219 -24.01 -11.19 2.03
C MET A 219 -24.78 -12.39 2.57
N LYS A 220 -25.15 -13.35 1.70
CA LYS A 220 -25.80 -14.60 2.10
C LYS A 220 -24.89 -15.44 3.00
N LEU A 221 -23.59 -15.56 2.66
CA LEU A 221 -22.63 -16.28 3.48
C LEU A 221 -22.47 -15.63 4.86
N MET A 222 -22.33 -14.30 4.91
CA MET A 222 -22.26 -13.56 6.19
C MET A 222 -23.52 -13.80 7.04
N GLY A 223 -24.71 -13.70 6.44
CA GLY A 223 -25.96 -13.98 7.14
C GLY A 223 -26.01 -15.42 7.67
N TYR A 224 -25.60 -16.41 6.88
CA TYR A 224 -25.52 -17.81 7.30
C TYR A 224 -24.52 -17.99 8.46
N MET A 225 -23.32 -17.42 8.35
CA MET A 225 -22.29 -17.51 9.38
C MET A 225 -22.77 -16.90 10.71
N LEU A 226 -23.37 -15.71 10.66
CA LEU A 226 -23.83 -15.00 11.85
C LEU A 226 -25.07 -15.60 12.48
N TYR A 227 -26.03 -16.09 11.67
CA TYR A 227 -27.30 -16.60 12.20
C TYR A 227 -27.30 -18.09 12.51
N VAL A 228 -26.61 -18.91 11.67
CA VAL A 228 -26.65 -20.38 11.77
C VAL A 228 -25.42 -20.94 12.46
N LYS A 229 -24.22 -20.37 12.18
CA LYS A 229 -22.94 -20.95 12.61
C LYS A 229 -22.34 -20.31 13.87
N MET A 230 -22.77 -19.10 14.22
CA MET A 230 -22.20 -18.42 15.37
C MET A 230 -22.78 -18.96 16.67
N GLU A 231 -21.90 -19.42 17.55
CA GLU A 231 -22.21 -19.77 18.93
C GLU A 231 -21.61 -18.72 19.87
N LEU A 232 -22.42 -18.16 20.77
CA LEU A 232 -21.94 -17.21 21.78
C LEU A 232 -21.40 -17.96 22.99
N VAL A 233 -20.23 -17.56 23.46
CA VAL A 233 -19.58 -18.05 24.69
C VAL A 233 -19.49 -16.87 25.67
N PRO A 234 -20.59 -16.49 26.33
CA PRO A 234 -20.65 -15.27 27.15
C PRO A 234 -19.61 -15.23 28.25
N GLN A 235 -19.26 -16.37 28.85
CA GLN A 235 -18.29 -16.48 29.93
C GLN A 235 -16.87 -16.11 29.50
N MET A 236 -16.58 -16.16 28.21
CA MET A 236 -15.28 -15.83 27.60
C MET A 236 -15.32 -14.51 26.82
N HIS A 237 -16.47 -13.81 26.80
CA HIS A 237 -16.70 -12.65 25.93
C HIS A 237 -16.32 -12.91 24.48
N ALA A 238 -16.64 -14.10 23.96
CA ALA A 238 -16.24 -14.60 22.65
C ALA A 238 -17.42 -15.17 21.87
N SER A 239 -17.23 -15.33 20.56
CA SER A 239 -18.08 -16.14 19.69
C SER A 239 -17.22 -17.11 18.89
N ILE A 240 -17.78 -18.29 18.59
CA ILE A 240 -17.15 -19.32 17.78
C ILE A 240 -18.01 -19.50 16.52
N MET A 241 -17.37 -19.65 15.37
CA MET A 241 -18.01 -19.99 14.10
C MET A 241 -17.40 -21.29 13.59
N THR A 242 -18.22 -22.32 13.38
CA THR A 242 -17.78 -23.67 12.95
C THR A 242 -18.45 -24.09 11.65
#